data_f418dac8a493038e423ed05d91e032a7
#
_entry.id   f418dac8a493038e423ed05d91e032a7
#
_cell.length_a   1.000
_cell.length_b   1.000
_cell.length_c   1.000
_cell.angle_alpha   90.00
_cell.angle_beta   90.00
_cell.angle_gamma   90.00
#
_symmetry.space_group_name_H-M   'P 1'
#
loop_
_entity.id
_entity.type
_entity.pdbx_description
1 polymer ?
#
loop_
_entity_poly.entity_id
_entity_poly.type
_entity_poly.pdbx_seq_one_letter_code
_entity_poly.pdbx_strand_id
1 'polypeptide(L)'
;MNINLDNKFLNDSNKLELQRLLDSTNPNITDDLEQIWYLMDKVWDEMECDNKNPNWNKIYEYYSHPIWMLNGLFIENHELSMSIRKSIAAYIKQNNFKKICDYGGGFGTLAKEIATLCPYLQIDIYEPFPSDYAKQCIGEFENIRFISKLQNNYYDCLVTTDVLEHVDDVLGTLKIMMDSVKNDAKMLIGNCFYPVIKCHLPKHFHFRYSFKYIAESMGLKYENKIEGAEYVEIFTKKKEAKITNKTKLLGGGQ
;
A
#
# COMPACT_ATOMS: atom_id res chain seq x y z
N MET A 1 -4.57 13.47 20.61
CA MET A 1 -4.88 12.22 19.90
C MET A 1 -5.66 11.29 20.83
N ASN A 2 -6.88 10.90 20.45
CA ASN A 2 -7.72 10.02 21.28
C ASN A 2 -7.96 8.71 20.49
N ILE A 3 -7.21 7.65 20.87
CA ILE A 3 -7.33 6.33 20.26
C ILE A 3 -7.88 5.38 21.31
N ASN A 4 -9.03 4.78 21.02
CA ASN A 4 -9.64 3.81 21.93
C ASN A 4 -8.90 2.46 21.84
N LEU A 5 -8.28 2.05 22.95
CA LEU A 5 -7.62 0.74 23.08
C LEU A 5 -8.54 -0.35 23.66
N ASP A 6 -9.79 -0.03 23.98
CA ASP A 6 -10.80 -1.02 24.42
C ASP A 6 -11.35 -1.80 23.25
N ASN A 7 -10.47 -2.55 22.58
CA ASN A 7 -10.84 -3.40 21.47
C ASN A 7 -10.58 -4.87 21.83
N LYS A 8 -11.60 -5.72 21.64
CA LYS A 8 -11.56 -7.15 21.95
C LYS A 8 -10.48 -7.93 21.18
N PHE A 9 -10.01 -7.36 20.07
CA PHE A 9 -8.99 -7.97 19.21
C PHE A 9 -7.56 -7.58 19.58
N LEU A 10 -7.37 -6.61 20.49
CA LEU A 10 -6.06 -6.25 21.01
C LEU A 10 -5.69 -7.17 22.20
N ASN A 11 -4.57 -7.86 22.09
CA ASN A 11 -4.01 -8.58 23.23
C ASN A 11 -3.35 -7.63 24.23
N ASP A 12 -3.14 -8.10 25.47
CA ASP A 12 -2.64 -7.28 26.58
C ASP A 12 -1.24 -6.70 26.29
N SER A 13 -0.36 -7.46 25.63
CA SER A 13 0.98 -6.99 25.27
C SER A 13 0.91 -5.80 24.29
N ASN A 14 0.06 -5.91 23.26
CA ASN A 14 -0.14 -4.81 22.32
C ASN A 14 -0.77 -3.60 23.00
N LYS A 15 -1.79 -3.81 23.85
CA LYS A 15 -2.40 -2.70 24.62
C LYS A 15 -1.38 -1.96 25.46
N LEU A 16 -0.50 -2.68 26.16
CA LEU A 16 0.54 -2.08 26.99
C LEU A 16 1.52 -1.24 26.17
N GLU A 17 1.97 -1.76 25.02
CA GLU A 17 2.89 -1.02 24.15
C GLU A 17 2.20 0.18 23.48
N LEU A 18 0.96 0.03 23.04
CA LEU A 18 0.19 1.15 22.48
C LEU A 18 -0.02 2.25 23.52
N GLN A 19 -0.30 1.89 24.79
CA GLN A 19 -0.42 2.87 25.87
C GLN A 19 0.91 3.58 26.13
N ARG A 20 2.04 2.84 26.18
CA ARG A 20 3.39 3.44 26.29
C ARG A 20 3.66 4.48 25.20
N LEU A 21 3.27 4.16 23.97
CA LEU A 21 3.42 5.08 22.84
C LEU A 21 2.56 6.33 23.03
N LEU A 22 1.29 6.16 23.39
CA LEU A 22 0.36 7.28 23.62
C LEU A 22 0.83 8.18 24.78
N ASP A 23 1.40 7.60 25.83
CA ASP A 23 1.96 8.35 26.97
C ASP A 23 3.25 9.10 26.59
N SER A 24 3.89 8.77 25.47
CA SER A 24 5.13 9.37 24.99
C SER A 24 4.94 10.40 23.86
N THR A 25 3.71 10.89 23.67
CA THR A 25 3.41 11.97 22.71
C THR A 25 4.19 13.25 23.02
N ASN A 26 4.47 14.04 21.99
CA ASN A 26 5.17 15.31 22.14
C ASN A 26 4.15 16.44 22.40
N PRO A 27 4.18 17.12 23.57
CA PRO A 27 3.21 18.15 23.91
C PRO A 27 3.29 19.41 23.02
N ASN A 28 4.38 19.58 22.26
CA ASN A 28 4.55 20.70 21.34
C ASN A 28 3.94 20.44 19.95
N ILE A 29 3.50 19.21 19.67
CA ILE A 29 2.84 18.83 18.42
C ILE A 29 1.34 18.79 18.68
N THR A 30 0.59 19.63 17.98
CA THR A 30 -0.87 19.77 18.17
C THR A 30 -1.69 19.03 17.13
N ASP A 31 -1.10 18.74 15.97
CA ASP A 31 -1.72 17.95 14.92
C ASP A 31 -1.59 16.46 15.19
N ASP A 32 -2.70 15.72 15.14
CA ASP A 32 -2.73 14.31 15.49
C ASP A 32 -1.98 13.42 14.48
N LEU A 33 -1.94 13.80 13.19
CA LEU A 33 -1.17 13.09 12.17
C LEU A 33 0.34 13.29 12.38
N GLU A 34 0.77 14.52 12.65
CA GLU A 34 2.17 14.81 13.00
C GLU A 34 2.58 14.08 14.28
N GLN A 35 1.67 13.88 15.22
CA GLN A 35 1.90 13.11 16.44
C GLN A 35 2.18 11.64 16.15
N ILE A 36 1.41 11.02 15.23
CA ILE A 36 1.66 9.64 14.77
C ILE A 36 3.03 9.54 14.09
N TRP A 37 3.36 10.48 13.20
CA TRP A 37 4.67 10.51 12.54
C TRP A 37 5.83 10.64 13.53
N TYR A 38 5.68 11.50 14.53
CA TYR A 38 6.65 11.62 15.62
C TYR A 38 6.85 10.29 16.37
N LEU A 39 5.77 9.59 16.71
CA LEU A 39 5.85 8.29 17.38
C LEU A 39 6.47 7.20 16.49
N MET A 40 6.18 7.21 15.20
CA MET A 40 6.80 6.31 14.22
C MET A 40 8.31 6.54 14.13
N ASP A 41 8.73 7.80 14.06
CA ASP A 41 10.14 8.18 14.03
C ASP A 41 10.86 7.84 15.34
N LYS A 42 10.18 8.02 16.48
CA LYS A 42 10.69 7.65 17.79
C LYS A 42 10.97 6.14 17.88
N VAL A 43 10.02 5.30 17.46
CA VAL A 43 10.21 3.84 17.45
C VAL A 43 11.31 3.44 16.47
N TRP A 44 11.40 4.10 15.30
CA TRP A 44 12.50 3.89 14.35
C TRP A 44 13.86 4.10 15.00
N ASP A 45 14.02 5.17 15.79
CA ASP A 45 15.25 5.47 16.53
C ASP A 45 15.49 4.47 17.68
N GLU A 46 14.47 4.13 18.47
CA GLU A 46 14.54 3.15 19.54
C GLU A 46 15.00 1.77 19.05
N MET A 47 14.60 1.39 17.81
CA MET A 47 15.00 0.15 17.16
C MET A 47 16.34 0.29 16.41
N GLU A 48 17.00 1.45 16.50
CA GLU A 48 18.27 1.74 15.81
C GLU A 48 18.22 1.46 14.30
N CYS A 49 17.09 1.75 13.66
CA CYS A 49 16.97 1.68 12.22
C CYS A 49 17.70 2.86 11.56
N ASP A 50 18.30 2.61 10.38
CA ASP A 50 19.00 3.64 9.61
C ASP A 50 18.50 3.64 8.16
N ASN A 51 17.98 4.78 7.69
CA ASN A 51 17.46 4.92 6.33
C ASN A 51 18.53 5.25 5.27
N LYS A 52 19.78 5.54 5.70
CA LYS A 52 20.93 5.77 4.81
C LYS A 52 21.73 4.49 4.60
N ASN A 53 21.84 3.66 5.65
CA ASN A 53 22.52 2.36 5.63
C ASN A 53 21.55 1.28 6.14
N PRO A 54 20.54 0.90 5.38
CA PRO A 54 19.42 0.08 5.84
C PRO A 54 19.87 -1.32 6.24
N ASN A 55 19.60 -1.70 7.49
CA ASN A 55 19.63 -3.10 7.92
C ASN A 55 18.20 -3.66 7.80
N TRP A 56 17.96 -4.43 6.76
CA TRP A 56 16.62 -4.93 6.43
C TRP A 56 16.02 -5.84 7.51
N ASN A 57 16.82 -6.56 8.28
CA ASN A 57 16.30 -7.37 9.39
C ASN A 57 15.66 -6.45 10.45
N LYS A 58 16.35 -5.37 10.87
CA LYS A 58 15.80 -4.39 11.80
C LYS A 58 14.57 -3.67 11.22
N ILE A 59 14.60 -3.32 9.94
CA ILE A 59 13.49 -2.66 9.26
C ILE A 59 12.26 -3.58 9.20
N TYR A 60 12.43 -4.88 8.97
CA TYR A 60 11.32 -5.85 9.00
C TYR A 60 10.75 -6.02 10.41
N GLU A 61 11.61 -6.01 11.44
CA GLU A 61 11.15 -5.96 12.84
C GLU A 61 10.36 -4.69 13.13
N TYR A 62 10.80 -3.53 12.62
CA TYR A 62 10.07 -2.27 12.73
C TYR A 62 8.68 -2.34 12.07
N TYR A 63 8.54 -2.94 10.89
CA TYR A 63 7.23 -3.13 10.24
C TYR A 63 6.31 -4.11 11.00
N SER A 64 6.88 -4.97 11.83
CA SER A 64 6.13 -5.86 12.72
C SER A 64 5.80 -5.23 14.08
N HIS A 65 6.32 -4.03 14.37
CA HIS A 65 6.15 -3.36 15.66
C HIS A 65 4.72 -2.82 15.84
N PRO A 66 4.16 -2.81 17.08
CA PRO A 66 2.83 -2.27 17.37
C PRO A 66 2.59 -0.81 16.97
N ILE A 67 3.63 -0.02 16.67
CA ILE A 67 3.47 1.34 16.13
C ILE A 67 2.65 1.36 14.83
N TRP A 68 2.78 0.35 13.99
CA TRP A 68 1.99 0.22 12.78
C TRP A 68 0.52 -0.11 13.08
N MET A 69 0.28 -0.78 14.20
CA MET A 69 -1.08 -0.97 14.73
C MET A 69 -1.67 0.35 15.20
N LEU A 70 -0.88 1.18 15.90
CA LEU A 70 -1.30 2.51 16.32
C LEU A 70 -1.65 3.39 15.11
N ASN A 71 -0.79 3.39 14.08
CA ASN A 71 -1.04 4.09 12.82
C ASN A 71 -2.34 3.61 12.16
N GLY A 72 -2.58 2.31 12.09
CA GLY A 72 -3.82 1.75 11.53
C GLY A 72 -5.07 2.19 12.29
N LEU A 73 -5.05 2.12 13.63
CA LEU A 73 -6.14 2.60 14.48
C LEU A 73 -6.38 4.11 14.32
N PHE A 74 -5.32 4.89 14.17
CA PHE A 74 -5.43 6.31 13.87
C PHE A 74 -6.12 6.56 12.53
N ILE A 75 -5.66 5.89 11.47
CA ILE A 75 -6.21 6.02 10.10
C ILE A 75 -7.71 5.76 10.08
N GLU A 76 -8.18 4.73 10.79
CA GLU A 76 -9.61 4.38 10.85
C GLU A 76 -10.50 5.45 11.50
N ASN A 77 -9.90 6.35 12.29
CA ASN A 77 -10.59 7.47 12.95
C ASN A 77 -10.25 8.85 12.35
N HIS A 78 -9.31 8.92 11.40
CA HIS A 78 -8.88 10.17 10.80
C HIS A 78 -9.72 10.50 9.56
N GLU A 79 -10.49 11.59 9.61
CA GLU A 79 -11.49 11.95 8.61
C GLU A 79 -10.90 12.04 7.19
N LEU A 80 -9.76 12.73 7.03
CA LEU A 80 -9.11 12.88 5.72
C LEU A 80 -8.63 11.54 5.17
N SER A 81 -8.00 10.71 6.01
CA SER A 81 -7.53 9.37 5.61
C SER A 81 -8.68 8.47 5.17
N MET A 82 -9.83 8.54 5.85
CA MET A 82 -11.02 7.79 5.48
C MET A 82 -11.71 8.35 4.25
N SER A 83 -11.75 9.68 4.07
CA SER A 83 -12.28 10.32 2.86
C SER A 83 -11.53 9.86 1.60
N ILE A 84 -10.21 9.81 1.66
CA ILE A 84 -9.37 9.30 0.57
C ILE A 84 -9.72 7.84 0.22
N ARG A 85 -9.84 6.96 1.24
CA ARG A 85 -10.20 5.54 1.04
C ARG A 85 -11.59 5.37 0.43
N LYS A 86 -12.55 6.19 0.87
CA LYS A 86 -13.90 6.22 0.30
C LYS A 86 -13.89 6.67 -1.17
N SER A 87 -13.06 7.65 -1.52
CA SER A 87 -12.89 8.08 -2.91
C SER A 87 -12.31 7.00 -3.80
N ILE A 88 -11.30 6.27 -3.31
CA ILE A 88 -10.74 5.11 -4.02
C ILE A 88 -11.80 4.01 -4.19
N ALA A 89 -12.54 3.68 -3.12
CA ALA A 89 -13.59 2.68 -3.17
C ALA A 89 -14.74 3.08 -4.12
N ALA A 90 -15.10 4.36 -4.16
CA ALA A 90 -16.09 4.89 -5.11
C ALA A 90 -15.61 4.77 -6.56
N TYR A 91 -14.34 5.08 -6.84
CA TYR A 91 -13.76 4.85 -8.17
C TYR A 91 -13.82 3.36 -8.56
N ILE A 92 -13.46 2.46 -7.66
CA ILE A 92 -13.51 1.00 -7.88
C ILE A 92 -14.95 0.56 -8.20
N LYS A 93 -15.94 1.07 -7.47
CA LYS A 93 -17.37 0.78 -7.70
C LYS A 93 -17.87 1.19 -9.09
N GLN A 94 -17.34 2.29 -9.63
CA GLN A 94 -17.71 2.77 -10.97
C GLN A 94 -17.14 1.92 -12.11
N ASN A 95 -16.17 1.05 -11.79
CA ASN A 95 -15.51 0.17 -12.75
C ASN A 95 -15.90 -1.28 -12.46
N ASN A 96 -16.24 -2.05 -13.47
CA ASN A 96 -16.74 -3.43 -13.35
C ASN A 96 -15.62 -4.45 -13.08
N PHE A 97 -14.80 -4.21 -12.06
CA PHE A 97 -13.78 -5.17 -11.62
C PHE A 97 -14.44 -6.38 -10.96
N LYS A 98 -13.69 -7.50 -10.90
CA LYS A 98 -14.12 -8.73 -10.22
C LYS A 98 -13.10 -9.17 -9.16
N LYS A 99 -11.82 -8.94 -9.42
CA LYS A 99 -10.71 -9.35 -8.57
C LYS A 99 -9.75 -8.18 -8.36
N ILE A 100 -9.59 -7.79 -7.12
CA ILE A 100 -8.74 -6.67 -6.73
C ILE A 100 -7.64 -7.16 -5.81
N CYS A 101 -6.46 -6.57 -5.94
CA CYS A 101 -5.38 -6.68 -4.98
C CYS A 101 -5.20 -5.34 -4.26
N ASP A 102 -5.25 -5.34 -2.93
CA ASP A 102 -4.79 -4.26 -2.06
C ASP A 102 -3.37 -4.58 -1.62
N TYR A 103 -2.37 -3.98 -2.29
CA TYR A 103 -0.95 -4.27 -2.07
C TYR A 103 -0.39 -3.34 -0.99
N GLY A 104 0.09 -3.93 0.11
CA GLY A 104 0.48 -3.20 1.31
C GLY A 104 -0.75 -2.70 2.08
N GLY A 105 -1.85 -3.45 2.07
CA GLY A 105 -3.15 -3.00 2.59
C GLY A 105 -3.23 -2.90 4.12
N GLY A 106 -2.16 -3.16 4.85
CA GLY A 106 -2.06 -2.98 6.30
C GLY A 106 -3.20 -3.66 7.06
N PHE A 107 -4.09 -2.87 7.67
CA PHE A 107 -5.27 -3.37 8.41
C PHE A 107 -6.44 -3.80 7.52
N GLY A 108 -6.34 -3.64 6.21
CA GLY A 108 -7.45 -3.87 5.31
C GLY A 108 -8.52 -2.79 5.37
N THR A 109 -8.22 -1.59 5.89
CA THR A 109 -9.20 -0.50 6.00
C THR A 109 -9.76 -0.10 4.64
N LEU A 110 -8.89 0.02 3.61
CA LEU A 110 -9.35 0.26 2.24
C LEU A 110 -10.16 -0.92 1.69
N ALA A 111 -9.69 -2.16 1.92
CA ALA A 111 -10.39 -3.36 1.49
C ALA A 111 -11.80 -3.45 2.09
N LYS A 112 -11.99 -3.07 3.37
CA LYS A 112 -13.31 -3.00 4.03
C LYS A 112 -14.23 -1.96 3.38
N GLU A 113 -13.73 -0.77 3.05
CA GLU A 113 -14.50 0.26 2.34
C GLU A 113 -14.94 -0.24 0.95
N ILE A 114 -14.03 -0.91 0.22
CA ILE A 114 -14.35 -1.51 -1.09
C ILE A 114 -15.39 -2.62 -0.93
N ALA A 115 -15.22 -3.55 0.01
CA ALA A 115 -16.13 -4.67 0.23
C ALA A 115 -17.54 -4.20 0.61
N THR A 116 -17.63 -3.16 1.44
CA THR A 116 -18.91 -2.55 1.84
C THR A 116 -19.67 -2.00 0.62
N LEU A 117 -18.99 -1.35 -0.31
CA LEU A 117 -19.59 -0.80 -1.52
C LEU A 117 -19.82 -1.83 -2.62
N CYS A 118 -19.02 -2.89 -2.64
CA CYS A 118 -18.94 -3.87 -3.71
C CYS A 118 -18.80 -5.31 -3.14
N PRO A 119 -19.83 -5.85 -2.47
CA PRO A 119 -19.76 -7.16 -1.80
C PRO A 119 -19.54 -8.33 -2.76
N TYR A 120 -19.70 -8.14 -4.07
CA TYR A 120 -19.46 -9.13 -5.11
C TYR A 120 -18.00 -9.23 -5.56
N LEU A 121 -17.13 -8.29 -5.15
CA LEU A 121 -15.71 -8.30 -5.50
C LEU A 121 -14.92 -9.28 -4.64
N GLN A 122 -14.01 -10.02 -5.26
CA GLN A 122 -12.95 -10.71 -4.52
C GLN A 122 -11.81 -9.72 -4.25
N ILE A 123 -11.42 -9.56 -3.00
CA ILE A 123 -10.38 -8.63 -2.56
C ILE A 123 -9.28 -9.43 -1.85
N ASP A 124 -8.11 -9.47 -2.45
CA ASP A 124 -6.92 -10.07 -1.88
C ASP A 124 -6.04 -8.95 -1.30
N ILE A 125 -5.72 -9.02 -0.01
CA ILE A 125 -4.75 -8.12 0.63
C ILE A 125 -3.40 -8.81 0.64
N TYR A 126 -2.42 -8.22 -0.03
CA TYR A 126 -1.03 -8.61 0.09
C TYR A 126 -0.35 -7.69 1.09
N GLU A 127 -0.06 -8.23 2.28
CA GLU A 127 0.63 -7.54 3.37
C GLU A 127 1.71 -8.48 3.93
N PRO A 128 3.01 -8.10 3.82
CA PRO A 128 4.08 -8.96 4.31
C PRO A 128 4.07 -9.19 5.82
N PHE A 129 3.52 -8.24 6.59
CA PHE A 129 3.52 -8.25 8.06
C PHE A 129 2.10 -8.14 8.63
N PRO A 130 1.15 -9.02 8.25
CA PRO A 130 -0.24 -8.89 8.65
C PRO A 130 -0.38 -9.22 10.15
N SER A 131 -0.77 -8.23 10.95
CA SER A 131 -1.03 -8.44 12.37
C SER A 131 -2.25 -9.35 12.58
N ASP A 132 -2.30 -10.06 13.71
CA ASP A 132 -3.47 -10.86 14.06
C ASP A 132 -4.70 -9.98 14.30
N TYR A 133 -4.50 -8.76 14.77
CA TYR A 133 -5.56 -7.74 14.82
C TYR A 133 -6.16 -7.48 13.44
N ALA A 134 -5.32 -7.22 12.43
CA ALA A 134 -5.78 -6.98 11.07
C ALA A 134 -6.58 -8.17 10.49
N LYS A 135 -6.09 -9.39 10.70
CA LYS A 135 -6.79 -10.63 10.27
C LYS A 135 -8.17 -10.77 10.91
N GLN A 136 -8.29 -10.40 12.19
CA GLN A 136 -9.57 -10.45 12.91
C GLN A 136 -10.52 -9.35 12.42
N CYS A 137 -10.02 -8.13 12.14
CA CYS A 137 -10.82 -7.02 11.65
C CYS A 137 -11.49 -7.30 10.30
N ILE A 138 -10.87 -8.08 9.42
CA ILE A 138 -11.47 -8.46 8.13
C ILE A 138 -12.34 -9.73 8.21
N GLY A 139 -12.33 -10.45 9.35
CA GLY A 139 -12.99 -11.76 9.50
C GLY A 139 -14.51 -11.73 9.31
N GLU A 140 -15.13 -10.57 9.33
CA GLU A 140 -16.58 -10.39 9.07
C GLU A 140 -16.90 -10.27 7.56
N PHE A 141 -15.88 -10.20 6.70
CA PHE A 141 -16.03 -10.04 5.25
C PHE A 141 -15.65 -11.33 4.52
N GLU A 142 -16.61 -12.02 3.95
CA GLU A 142 -16.39 -13.28 3.22
C GLU A 142 -15.58 -13.10 1.92
N ASN A 143 -15.57 -11.89 1.38
CA ASN A 143 -14.94 -11.53 0.10
C ASN A 143 -13.56 -10.87 0.24
N ILE A 144 -13.03 -10.73 1.47
CA ILE A 144 -11.68 -10.22 1.75
C ILE A 144 -10.81 -11.34 2.32
N ARG A 145 -9.56 -11.42 1.89
CA ARG A 145 -8.60 -12.33 2.51
C ARG A 145 -7.18 -11.80 2.41
N PHE A 146 -6.36 -12.10 3.40
CA PHE A 146 -4.91 -11.94 3.32
C PHE A 146 -4.30 -13.06 2.47
N ILE A 147 -3.33 -12.69 1.65
CA ILE A 147 -2.55 -13.62 0.82
C ILE A 147 -1.07 -13.44 1.08
N SER A 148 -0.31 -14.53 1.02
CA SER A 148 1.16 -14.54 1.17
C SER A 148 1.90 -14.45 -0.16
N LYS A 149 1.20 -14.61 -1.29
CA LYS A 149 1.79 -14.61 -2.62
C LYS A 149 0.81 -14.09 -3.66
N LEU A 150 1.27 -13.19 -4.51
CA LEU A 150 0.53 -12.71 -5.67
C LEU A 150 0.44 -13.79 -6.76
N GLN A 151 -0.67 -13.77 -7.49
CA GLN A 151 -0.87 -14.60 -8.68
C GLN A 151 -0.60 -13.74 -9.92
N ASN A 152 0.16 -14.29 -10.88
CA ASN A 152 0.44 -13.58 -12.12
C ASN A 152 -0.81 -13.50 -13.02
N ASN A 153 -0.98 -12.36 -13.69
CA ASN A 153 -2.05 -12.11 -14.67
C ASN A 153 -3.46 -12.44 -14.12
N TYR A 154 -3.72 -12.05 -12.88
CA TYR A 154 -4.91 -12.47 -12.16
C TYR A 154 -5.87 -11.33 -11.82
N TYR A 155 -5.37 -10.18 -11.40
CA TYR A 155 -6.18 -9.08 -10.91
C TYR A 155 -6.65 -8.17 -12.04
N ASP A 156 -7.90 -7.68 -11.93
CA ASP A 156 -8.47 -6.67 -12.83
C ASP A 156 -8.05 -5.26 -12.40
N CYS A 157 -7.77 -5.10 -11.11
CA CYS A 157 -7.25 -3.86 -10.52
C CYS A 157 -6.28 -4.20 -9.39
N LEU A 158 -5.21 -3.44 -9.26
CA LEU A 158 -4.34 -3.41 -8.09
C LEU A 158 -4.35 -2.00 -7.53
N VAL A 159 -4.54 -1.87 -6.23
CA VAL A 159 -4.37 -0.62 -5.50
C VAL A 159 -3.17 -0.75 -4.56
N THR A 160 -2.39 0.31 -4.46
CA THR A 160 -1.28 0.45 -3.52
C THR A 160 -1.15 1.91 -3.10
N THR A 161 -1.11 2.16 -1.80
CA THR A 161 -0.98 3.49 -1.24
C THR A 161 0.09 3.50 -0.16
N ASP A 162 1.04 4.43 -0.27
CA ASP A 162 2.10 4.65 0.71
C ASP A 162 2.93 3.38 0.99
N VAL A 163 3.42 2.73 -0.09
CA VAL A 163 4.20 1.48 -0.02
C VAL A 163 5.57 1.60 -0.68
N LEU A 164 5.66 2.17 -1.88
CA LEU A 164 6.89 2.11 -2.67
C LEU A 164 8.03 2.95 -2.07
N GLU A 165 7.74 3.95 -1.26
CA GLU A 165 8.71 4.72 -0.50
C GLU A 165 9.42 3.94 0.61
N HIS A 166 8.85 2.79 0.99
CA HIS A 166 9.30 1.95 2.10
C HIS A 166 10.08 0.70 1.67
N VAL A 167 10.02 0.33 0.40
CA VAL A 167 10.66 -0.90 -0.10
C VAL A 167 12.12 -0.68 -0.50
N ASP A 168 12.91 -1.75 -0.55
CA ASP A 168 14.31 -1.65 -0.99
C ASP A 168 14.43 -1.34 -2.48
N ASP A 169 13.68 -2.06 -3.30
CA ASP A 169 13.68 -1.95 -4.76
C ASP A 169 12.28 -1.54 -5.26
N VAL A 170 12.12 -0.25 -5.53
CA VAL A 170 10.89 0.34 -6.06
C VAL A 170 10.51 -0.27 -7.40
N LEU A 171 11.48 -0.41 -8.30
CA LEU A 171 11.20 -0.84 -9.69
C LEU A 171 10.93 -2.34 -9.75
N GLY A 172 11.66 -3.15 -9.00
CA GLY A 172 11.39 -4.57 -8.86
C GLY A 172 10.02 -4.84 -8.24
N THR A 173 9.65 -4.07 -7.19
CA THR A 173 8.34 -4.17 -6.56
C THR A 173 7.23 -3.76 -7.53
N LEU A 174 7.39 -2.64 -8.25
CA LEU A 174 6.43 -2.22 -9.29
C LEU A 174 6.28 -3.29 -10.38
N LYS A 175 7.38 -3.93 -10.80
CA LYS A 175 7.34 -5.03 -11.78
C LYS A 175 6.53 -6.22 -11.27
N ILE A 176 6.71 -6.62 -10.00
CA ILE A 176 5.93 -7.68 -9.36
C ILE A 176 4.43 -7.35 -9.35
N MET A 177 4.09 -6.10 -8.99
CA MET A 177 2.70 -5.63 -9.05
C MET A 177 2.15 -5.70 -10.49
N MET A 178 2.92 -5.23 -11.47
CA MET A 178 2.54 -5.26 -12.89
C MET A 178 2.32 -6.69 -13.40
N ASP A 179 3.16 -7.64 -12.97
CA ASP A 179 3.02 -9.04 -13.39
C ASP A 179 1.77 -9.71 -12.81
N SER A 180 1.30 -9.24 -11.66
CA SER A 180 0.10 -9.77 -11.00
C SER A 180 -1.21 -9.35 -11.68
N VAL A 181 -1.24 -8.21 -12.36
CA VAL A 181 -2.43 -7.71 -13.02
C VAL A 181 -2.54 -8.17 -14.47
N LYS A 182 -3.76 -8.30 -14.97
CA LYS A 182 -4.06 -8.64 -16.35
C LYS A 182 -3.63 -7.52 -17.31
N ASN A 183 -3.55 -7.83 -18.60
CA ASN A 183 -3.45 -6.80 -19.62
C ASN A 183 -4.72 -5.93 -19.60
N ASP A 184 -4.56 -4.64 -19.85
CA ASP A 184 -5.59 -3.60 -19.76
C ASP A 184 -6.16 -3.40 -18.32
N ALA A 185 -5.62 -4.08 -17.30
CA ALA A 185 -6.00 -3.86 -15.91
C ALA A 185 -5.57 -2.50 -15.40
N LYS A 186 -6.29 -2.01 -14.39
CA LYS A 186 -5.96 -0.75 -13.73
C LYS A 186 -4.99 -0.97 -12.58
N MET A 187 -4.09 0.00 -12.41
CA MET A 187 -3.25 0.12 -11.22
C MET A 187 -3.46 1.52 -10.63
N LEU A 188 -3.90 1.56 -9.39
CA LEU A 188 -4.17 2.77 -8.61
C LEU A 188 -2.99 2.92 -7.65
N ILE A 189 -2.11 3.89 -7.92
CA ILE A 189 -0.82 3.99 -7.22
C ILE A 189 -0.71 5.36 -6.56
N GLY A 190 -0.69 5.38 -5.24
CA GLY A 190 -0.40 6.56 -4.42
C GLY A 190 0.90 6.38 -3.65
N ASN A 191 1.82 7.34 -3.77
CA ASN A 191 3.12 7.28 -3.10
C ASN A 191 3.47 8.63 -2.47
N CYS A 192 4.20 8.58 -1.36
CA CYS A 192 4.74 9.75 -0.68
C CYS A 192 6.28 9.71 -0.68
N PHE A 193 6.91 9.99 -1.81
CA PHE A 193 8.38 10.06 -1.94
C PHE A 193 8.97 11.35 -1.34
N TYR A 194 8.49 11.76 -0.18
CA TYR A 194 8.95 12.93 0.58
C TYR A 194 9.48 12.51 1.95
N PRO A 195 10.38 13.31 2.56
CA PRO A 195 10.96 13.02 3.88
C PRO A 195 9.95 13.34 5.00
N VAL A 196 8.80 12.68 5.02
CA VAL A 196 7.76 12.91 6.02
C VAL A 196 8.09 12.17 7.32
N ILE A 197 8.50 10.92 7.21
CA ILE A 197 8.91 10.04 8.31
C ILE A 197 10.19 9.29 7.94
N LYS A 198 10.93 8.81 8.94
CA LYS A 198 12.25 8.19 8.74
C LYS A 198 12.23 6.90 7.93
N CYS A 199 11.13 6.16 7.95
CA CYS A 199 10.99 4.95 7.13
C CYS A 199 10.73 5.24 5.64
N HIS A 200 10.52 6.51 5.22
CA HIS A 200 10.63 6.91 3.82
C HIS A 200 12.12 6.98 3.44
N LEU A 201 12.55 6.09 2.56
CA LEU A 201 13.97 5.95 2.25
C LEU A 201 14.48 7.08 1.36
N PRO A 202 15.53 7.84 1.78
CA PRO A 202 16.03 9.00 1.02
C PRO A 202 16.46 8.66 -0.41
N LYS A 203 16.93 7.43 -0.66
CA LYS A 203 17.30 6.94 -2.00
C LYS A 203 16.15 6.97 -3.00
N HIS A 204 14.90 7.04 -2.52
CA HIS A 204 13.69 7.05 -3.35
C HIS A 204 13.08 8.44 -3.59
N PHE A 205 13.58 9.49 -2.92
CA PHE A 205 12.98 10.83 -3.01
C PHE A 205 12.98 11.43 -4.42
N HIS A 206 13.88 10.98 -5.30
CA HIS A 206 13.90 11.42 -6.69
C HIS A 206 12.66 10.94 -7.47
N PHE A 207 12.00 9.84 -7.05
CA PHE A 207 10.80 9.32 -7.70
C PHE A 207 9.61 10.28 -7.63
N ARG A 208 9.56 11.24 -6.69
CA ARG A 208 8.48 12.25 -6.66
C ARG A 208 8.35 13.06 -7.96
N TYR A 209 9.42 13.14 -8.75
CA TYR A 209 9.42 13.85 -10.03
C TYR A 209 9.41 12.91 -11.24
N SER A 210 9.87 11.69 -11.07
CA SER A 210 10.16 10.78 -12.19
C SER A 210 9.29 9.52 -12.22
N PHE A 211 8.59 9.19 -11.13
CA PHE A 211 7.86 7.93 -10.99
C PHE A 211 6.91 7.67 -12.16
N LYS A 212 6.06 8.64 -12.50
CA LYS A 212 5.10 8.53 -13.60
C LYS A 212 5.77 8.14 -14.92
N TYR A 213 6.85 8.84 -15.27
CA TYR A 213 7.55 8.60 -16.55
C TYR A 213 8.26 7.25 -16.56
N ILE A 214 8.80 6.83 -15.42
CA ILE A 214 9.43 5.52 -15.27
C ILE A 214 8.38 4.41 -15.38
N ALA A 215 7.27 4.54 -14.69
CA ALA A 215 6.14 3.60 -14.76
C ALA A 215 5.63 3.46 -16.21
N GLU A 216 5.53 4.57 -16.97
CA GLU A 216 5.17 4.55 -18.37
C GLU A 216 6.22 3.85 -19.25
N SER A 217 7.51 4.02 -18.96
CA SER A 217 8.60 3.33 -19.66
C SER A 217 8.62 1.83 -19.38
N MET A 218 8.12 1.41 -18.21
CA MET A 218 7.98 0.00 -17.83
C MET A 218 6.75 -0.68 -18.44
N GLY A 219 5.86 0.06 -19.11
CA GLY A 219 4.70 -0.52 -19.81
C GLY A 219 3.34 -0.16 -19.20
N LEU A 220 3.30 0.77 -18.27
CA LEU A 220 2.06 1.38 -17.83
C LEU A 220 1.67 2.55 -18.77
N LYS A 221 0.42 2.95 -18.74
CA LYS A 221 -0.10 4.16 -19.36
C LYS A 221 -0.77 4.97 -18.28
N TYR A 222 -0.27 6.14 -18.01
CA TYR A 222 -0.94 7.10 -17.12
C TYR A 222 -2.25 7.56 -17.74
N GLU A 223 -3.30 7.69 -16.94
CA GLU A 223 -4.61 8.17 -17.39
C GLU A 223 -5.03 9.45 -16.67
N ASN A 224 -5.11 9.41 -15.35
CA ASN A 224 -5.58 10.53 -14.53
C ASN A 224 -5.22 10.29 -13.05
N LYS A 225 -5.81 11.08 -12.17
CA LYS A 225 -5.83 10.91 -10.71
C LYS A 225 -7.24 10.60 -10.24
N ILE A 226 -7.37 10.02 -9.05
CA ILE A 226 -8.68 9.79 -8.44
C ILE A 226 -9.19 11.09 -7.84
N GLU A 227 -10.40 11.50 -8.20
CA GLU A 227 -11.08 12.66 -7.62
C GLU A 227 -11.33 12.42 -6.12
N GLY A 228 -10.92 13.38 -5.28
CA GLY A 228 -10.97 13.27 -3.82
C GLY A 228 -9.84 12.40 -3.21
N ALA A 229 -8.91 11.91 -4.05
CA ALA A 229 -7.68 11.23 -3.66
C ALA A 229 -6.56 11.57 -4.66
N GLU A 230 -6.26 12.84 -4.86
CA GLU A 230 -5.45 13.38 -5.96
C GLU A 230 -3.98 12.93 -5.94
N TYR A 231 -3.50 12.34 -4.83
CA TYR A 231 -2.17 11.73 -4.80
C TYR A 231 -2.15 10.32 -5.39
N VAL A 232 -3.32 9.70 -5.63
CA VAL A 232 -3.45 8.38 -6.24
C VAL A 232 -3.61 8.53 -7.75
N GLU A 233 -2.61 8.06 -8.47
CA GLU A 233 -2.54 8.06 -9.92
C GLU A 233 -3.13 6.78 -10.51
N ILE A 234 -3.87 6.93 -11.61
CA ILE A 234 -4.50 5.83 -12.34
C ILE A 234 -3.63 5.47 -13.53
N PHE A 235 -3.20 4.22 -13.56
CA PHE A 235 -2.48 3.66 -14.69
C PHE A 235 -3.25 2.48 -15.29
N THR A 236 -3.00 2.21 -16.58
CA THR A 236 -3.43 0.98 -17.25
C THR A 236 -2.20 0.21 -17.70
N LYS A 237 -2.14 -1.09 -17.41
CA LYS A 237 -1.10 -1.97 -17.94
C LYS A 237 -1.30 -2.13 -19.45
N LYS A 238 -0.30 -1.72 -20.25
CA LYS A 238 -0.31 -1.91 -21.70
C LYS A 238 -0.23 -3.40 -22.04
N LYS A 239 -0.88 -3.79 -23.13
CA LYS A 239 -0.66 -5.12 -23.72
C LYS A 239 0.80 -5.25 -24.15
N GLU A 240 1.45 -6.34 -23.78
CA GLU A 240 2.74 -6.67 -24.37
C GLU A 240 2.55 -6.84 -25.89
N ALA A 241 3.32 -6.08 -26.67
CA ALA A 241 3.34 -6.26 -28.12
C ALA A 241 3.79 -7.70 -28.41
N LYS A 242 2.92 -8.53 -28.99
CA LYS A 242 3.33 -9.84 -29.49
C LYS A 242 4.39 -9.58 -30.57
N ILE A 243 5.65 -9.84 -30.26
CA ILE A 243 6.71 -9.90 -31.28
C ILE A 243 6.36 -11.11 -32.14
N THR A 244 5.60 -10.88 -33.19
CA THR A 244 5.44 -11.88 -34.25
C THR A 244 6.76 -11.92 -35.00
N ASN A 245 7.63 -12.88 -34.65
CA ASN A 245 8.79 -13.25 -35.44
C ASN A 245 8.28 -13.76 -36.80
N LYS A 246 7.99 -12.85 -37.71
CA LYS A 246 7.94 -13.14 -39.12
C LYS A 246 9.38 -13.19 -39.63
N THR A 247 10.12 -14.21 -39.26
CA THR A 247 11.29 -14.60 -40.01
C THR A 247 10.76 -15.22 -41.33
N LYS A 248 10.52 -14.36 -42.33
CA LYS A 248 10.45 -14.84 -43.68
C LYS A 248 11.83 -15.40 -44.03
N LEU A 249 11.94 -16.71 -44.02
CA LEU A 249 12.97 -17.42 -44.76
C LEU A 249 12.80 -16.99 -46.22
N LEU A 250 13.64 -16.06 -46.65
CA LEU A 250 13.92 -15.88 -48.07
C LEU A 250 14.73 -17.11 -48.50
N GLY A 251 14.02 -18.13 -48.93
CA GLY A 251 14.61 -19.21 -49.68
C GLY A 251 15.19 -18.63 -50.97
N GLY A 252 16.52 -18.54 -51.01
CA GLY A 252 17.27 -18.35 -52.23
C GLY A 252 17.21 -19.66 -53.01
N GLY A 253 16.53 -19.64 -54.12
CA GLY A 253 16.69 -20.65 -55.16
C GLY A 253 17.91 -20.29 -56.00
N GLN A 254 18.57 -21.33 -56.42
CA GLN A 254 19.59 -21.55 -57.44
C GLN A 254 21.02 -21.41 -56.98
#